data_7ca2066485fe8aa926a81d688e046637
#
_entry.id   7ca2066485fe8aa926a81d688e046637
#
_cell.length_a   1.000
_cell.length_b   1.000
_cell.length_c   1.000
_cell.angle_alpha   90.00
_cell.angle_beta   90.00
_cell.angle_gamma   90.00
#
_symmetry.space_group_name_H-M   'P 1'
#
loop_
_entity.id
_entity.type
_entity.pdbx_description
1 polymer ?
#
loop_
_entity_poly.entity_id
_entity_poly.type
_entity_poly.pdbx_seq_one_letter_code
_entity_poly.pdbx_strand_id
1 'polypeptide(L)'
;MTAMKDKVVIVTGAKGGIGLATAQLFAKEGASVALVDRNEPKQEAQDLIDAGYQAISIQCDVSDEKSVEAMVQKTVDTFGKLDYAYNNAGIQNPMTDTVELKEEVFDDVMNVNTKGIWLCMKYELLQLRKQGTEGAIVNCSSIGGLIGVAGRSVYHASKHGVLGLTKSTALEYASKGIRINAVCPGIIVTPMVENMLVTESDAMDELMKAVPIGRLAKAEEVASVVLWLCSSSASYVIGQAISVDGGYTVQ
;
A
#
# COMPACT_ATOMS: atom_id res chain seq x y z
N MET A 1 25.16 4.50 -6.77
CA MET A 1 24.08 5.40 -7.26
C MET A 1 22.82 4.93 -6.57
N THR A 2 22.09 5.82 -5.91
CA THR A 2 20.84 5.51 -5.26
C THR A 2 19.80 5.16 -6.34
N ALA A 3 19.08 4.06 -6.17
CA ALA A 3 18.21 3.47 -7.20
C ALA A 3 17.01 4.36 -7.58
N MET A 4 16.65 5.30 -6.69
CA MET A 4 15.46 6.17 -6.85
C MET A 4 15.80 7.66 -6.93
N LYS A 5 17.07 7.98 -7.24
CA LYS A 5 17.50 9.38 -7.37
C LYS A 5 16.62 10.14 -8.36
N ASP A 6 16.22 11.34 -7.98
CA ASP A 6 15.38 12.25 -8.77
C ASP A 6 13.98 11.70 -9.10
N LYS A 7 13.51 10.66 -8.38
CA LYS A 7 12.15 10.11 -8.48
C LYS A 7 11.24 10.72 -7.42
N VAL A 8 9.95 10.79 -7.73
CA VAL A 8 8.90 11.26 -6.83
C VAL A 8 7.93 10.12 -6.58
N VAL A 9 7.66 9.83 -5.30
CA VAL A 9 6.74 8.77 -4.89
C VAL A 9 5.67 9.28 -3.92
N ILE A 10 4.44 8.84 -4.12
CA ILE A 10 3.35 8.96 -3.14
C ILE A 10 3.26 7.65 -2.36
N VAL A 11 3.16 7.73 -1.03
CA VAL A 11 2.92 6.58 -0.15
C VAL A 11 1.72 6.87 0.74
N THR A 12 0.62 6.14 0.56
CA THR A 12 -0.57 6.28 1.41
C THR A 12 -0.52 5.35 2.62
N GLY A 13 -1.16 5.73 3.73
CA GLY A 13 -1.02 5.01 5.01
C GLY A 13 0.39 5.12 5.58
N ALA A 14 1.06 6.26 5.39
CA ALA A 14 2.47 6.44 5.69
C ALA A 14 2.75 6.91 7.13
N LYS A 15 1.74 6.98 8.01
CA LYS A 15 1.94 7.33 9.42
C LYS A 15 2.57 6.22 10.24
N GLY A 16 2.62 4.99 9.74
CA GLY A 16 3.21 3.86 10.46
C GLY A 16 3.31 2.59 9.63
N GLY A 17 3.80 1.54 10.24
CA GLY A 17 3.87 0.19 9.68
C GLY A 17 4.57 0.14 8.32
N ILE A 18 3.99 -0.62 7.39
CA ILE A 18 4.57 -0.86 6.05
C ILE A 18 4.69 0.45 5.26
N GLY A 19 3.69 1.35 5.36
CA GLY A 19 3.71 2.63 4.64
C GLY A 19 4.88 3.51 5.05
N LEU A 20 5.10 3.69 6.35
CA LEU A 20 6.22 4.48 6.87
C LEU A 20 7.58 3.85 6.50
N ALA A 21 7.74 2.53 6.69
CA ALA A 21 8.95 1.83 6.30
C ALA A 21 9.26 1.97 4.80
N THR A 22 8.21 1.94 3.96
CA THR A 22 8.34 2.15 2.52
C THR A 22 8.77 3.59 2.21
N ALA A 23 8.13 4.59 2.81
CA ALA A 23 8.48 5.99 2.64
C ALA A 23 9.96 6.26 3.03
N GLN A 24 10.38 5.73 4.17
CA GLN A 24 11.77 5.82 4.65
C GLN A 24 12.78 5.16 3.70
N LEU A 25 12.43 3.99 3.14
CA LEU A 25 13.29 3.29 2.20
C LEU A 25 13.43 4.06 0.88
N PHE A 26 12.33 4.57 0.33
CA PHE A 26 12.39 5.41 -0.88
C PHE A 26 13.21 6.68 -0.67
N ALA A 27 13.07 7.35 0.48
CA ALA A 27 13.87 8.53 0.82
C ALA A 27 15.37 8.19 0.90
N LYS A 28 15.75 7.10 1.56
CA LYS A 28 17.14 6.60 1.65
C LYS A 28 17.72 6.28 0.26
N GLU A 29 16.89 5.81 -0.66
CA GLU A 29 17.28 5.52 -2.05
C GLU A 29 17.23 6.77 -2.96
N GLY A 30 16.99 7.97 -2.39
CA GLY A 30 17.13 9.27 -3.05
C GLY A 30 15.87 9.80 -3.72
N ALA A 31 14.70 9.22 -3.45
CA ALA A 31 13.43 9.76 -3.93
C ALA A 31 12.96 10.95 -3.09
N SER A 32 12.18 11.84 -3.71
CA SER A 32 11.31 12.78 -3.01
C SER A 32 10.01 12.07 -2.64
N VAL A 33 9.58 12.15 -1.38
CA VAL A 33 8.49 11.33 -0.85
C VAL A 33 7.35 12.18 -0.33
N ALA A 34 6.13 11.94 -0.83
CA ALA A 34 4.90 12.43 -0.23
C ALA A 34 4.35 11.37 0.72
N LEU A 35 4.46 11.62 2.02
CA LEU A 35 3.86 10.80 3.06
C LEU A 35 2.41 11.21 3.24
N VAL A 36 1.50 10.26 3.04
CA VAL A 36 0.05 10.53 3.01
C VAL A 36 -0.66 9.66 4.03
N ASP A 37 -1.52 10.26 4.84
CA ASP A 37 -2.36 9.52 5.78
C ASP A 37 -3.63 10.32 6.11
N ARG A 38 -4.68 9.67 6.59
CA ARG A 38 -5.87 10.35 7.10
C ARG A 38 -5.55 11.26 8.29
N ASN A 39 -4.61 10.83 9.12
CA ASN A 39 -4.02 11.63 10.19
C ASN A 39 -2.64 12.13 9.71
N GLU A 40 -2.55 13.37 9.30
CA GLU A 40 -1.37 13.93 8.65
C GLU A 40 -0.06 13.51 9.32
N PRO A 41 0.88 12.86 8.59
CA PRO A 41 2.14 12.31 9.13
C PRO A 41 3.23 13.39 9.22
N LYS A 42 2.95 14.45 9.99
CA LYS A 42 3.84 15.64 10.08
C LYS A 42 5.19 15.31 10.69
N GLN A 43 5.19 14.54 11.79
CA GLN A 43 6.43 14.20 12.48
C GLN A 43 7.27 13.25 11.64
N GLU A 44 6.65 12.26 11.01
CA GLU A 44 7.31 11.27 10.16
C GLU A 44 7.98 11.94 8.93
N ALA A 45 7.32 12.95 8.35
CA ALA A 45 7.91 13.74 7.28
C ALA A 45 9.03 14.65 7.78
N GLN A 46 8.87 15.28 8.95
CA GLN A 46 9.89 16.12 9.55
C GLN A 46 11.16 15.34 9.89
N ASP A 47 11.02 14.12 10.43
CA ASP A 47 12.14 13.23 10.72
C ASP A 47 12.97 12.90 9.47
N LEU A 48 12.30 12.72 8.32
CA LEU A 48 12.99 12.53 7.03
C LEU A 48 13.70 13.81 6.55
N ILE A 49 13.07 14.98 6.72
CA ILE A 49 13.66 16.27 6.37
C ILE A 49 14.90 16.55 7.24
N ASP A 50 14.81 16.31 8.54
CA ASP A 50 15.91 16.50 9.50
C ASP A 50 17.07 15.55 9.20
N ALA A 51 16.78 14.37 8.63
CA ALA A 51 17.78 13.43 8.13
C ALA A 51 18.35 13.79 6.74
N GLY A 52 17.94 14.93 6.15
CA GLY A 52 18.44 15.45 4.89
C GLY A 52 17.76 14.92 3.63
N TYR A 53 16.60 14.28 3.77
CA TYR A 53 15.81 13.77 2.64
C TYR A 53 14.73 14.77 2.18
N GLN A 54 14.25 14.59 0.96
CA GLN A 54 13.14 15.38 0.41
C GLN A 54 11.81 14.71 0.76
N ALA A 55 11.03 15.32 1.63
CA ALA A 55 9.74 14.78 2.05
C ALA A 55 8.70 15.87 2.28
N ILE A 56 7.42 15.54 2.11
CA ILE A 56 6.27 16.34 2.55
C ILE A 56 5.23 15.46 3.23
N SER A 57 4.47 16.04 4.17
CA SER A 57 3.26 15.41 4.72
C SER A 57 2.01 15.91 4.00
N ILE A 58 1.06 15.00 3.79
CA ILE A 58 -0.25 15.34 3.21
C ILE A 58 -1.34 14.62 4.01
N GLN A 59 -2.32 15.39 4.49
CA GLN A 59 -3.54 14.79 5.01
C GLN A 59 -4.44 14.39 3.86
N CYS A 60 -4.88 13.13 3.82
CA CYS A 60 -5.80 12.64 2.80
C CYS A 60 -6.65 11.49 3.33
N ASP A 61 -7.97 11.59 3.17
CA ASP A 61 -8.87 10.45 3.24
C ASP A 61 -8.99 9.84 1.85
N VAL A 62 -8.45 8.63 1.68
CA VAL A 62 -8.45 7.94 0.39
C VAL A 62 -9.86 7.53 -0.09
N SER A 63 -10.85 7.51 0.79
CA SER A 63 -12.25 7.25 0.43
C SER A 63 -12.97 8.46 -0.17
N ASP A 64 -12.40 9.66 -0.04
CA ASP A 64 -12.91 10.92 -0.61
C ASP A 64 -12.16 11.31 -1.89
N GLU A 65 -12.88 11.39 -2.98
CA GLU A 65 -12.34 11.66 -4.31
C GLU A 65 -11.59 13.00 -4.38
N LYS A 66 -12.16 14.06 -3.79
CA LYS A 66 -11.54 15.40 -3.82
C LYS A 66 -10.26 15.44 -3.00
N SER A 67 -10.22 14.71 -1.89
CA SER A 67 -9.03 14.58 -1.06
C SER A 67 -7.89 13.89 -1.82
N VAL A 68 -8.20 12.84 -2.58
CA VAL A 68 -7.22 12.12 -3.42
C VAL A 68 -6.72 12.98 -4.57
N GLU A 69 -7.62 13.70 -5.26
CA GLU A 69 -7.22 14.64 -6.32
C GLU A 69 -6.26 15.72 -5.78
N ALA A 70 -6.59 16.32 -4.64
CA ALA A 70 -5.76 17.33 -3.99
C ALA A 70 -4.40 16.77 -3.53
N MET A 71 -4.34 15.52 -3.07
CA MET A 71 -3.11 14.82 -2.70
C MET A 71 -2.14 14.73 -3.87
N VAL A 72 -2.61 14.26 -5.02
CA VAL A 72 -1.76 14.13 -6.22
C VAL A 72 -1.32 15.51 -6.70
N GLN A 73 -2.25 16.48 -6.75
CA GLN A 73 -1.92 17.85 -7.17
C GLN A 73 -0.87 18.48 -6.25
N LYS A 74 -1.01 18.39 -4.91
CA LYS A 74 -0.04 18.93 -3.94
C LYS A 74 1.33 18.28 -4.10
N THR A 75 1.39 16.98 -4.39
CA THR A 75 2.67 16.28 -4.66
C THR A 75 3.36 16.87 -5.89
N VAL A 76 2.60 17.06 -6.97
CA VAL A 76 3.14 17.61 -8.23
C VAL A 76 3.52 19.09 -8.08
N ASP A 77 2.73 19.89 -7.39
CA ASP A 77 3.05 21.30 -7.13
C ASP A 77 4.36 21.45 -6.33
N THR A 78 4.64 20.48 -5.45
CA THR A 78 5.85 20.52 -4.61
C THR A 78 7.09 19.99 -5.33
N PHE A 79 6.95 18.83 -6.00
CA PHE A 79 8.10 18.12 -6.57
C PHE A 79 8.17 18.13 -8.10
N GLY A 80 7.20 18.77 -8.77
CA GLY A 80 7.15 18.97 -10.22
C GLY A 80 6.62 17.79 -11.03
N LYS A 81 6.50 16.59 -10.44
CA LYS A 81 6.10 15.35 -11.15
C LYS A 81 5.62 14.27 -10.19
N LEU A 82 5.18 13.16 -10.77
CA LEU A 82 4.97 11.87 -10.10
C LEU A 82 5.67 10.77 -10.93
N ASP A 83 6.41 9.88 -10.28
CA ASP A 83 7.01 8.71 -10.94
C ASP A 83 6.39 7.40 -10.42
N TYR A 84 6.18 7.32 -9.09
CA TYR A 84 5.73 6.09 -8.43
C TYR A 84 4.63 6.35 -7.40
N ALA A 85 3.84 5.32 -7.14
CA ALA A 85 2.88 5.34 -6.05
C ALA A 85 2.83 3.99 -5.31
N TYR A 86 2.70 4.04 -4.00
CA TYR A 86 2.37 2.89 -3.17
C TYR A 86 1.05 3.13 -2.45
N ASN A 87 0.00 2.49 -2.93
CA ASN A 87 -1.35 2.57 -2.39
C ASN A 87 -1.50 1.57 -1.25
N ASN A 88 -1.12 1.98 -0.04
CA ASN A 88 -1.04 1.12 1.13
C ASN A 88 -2.15 1.37 2.17
N ALA A 89 -2.77 2.56 2.17
CA ALA A 89 -3.83 2.86 3.13
C ALA A 89 -4.92 1.78 3.14
N GLY A 90 -5.28 1.33 4.33
CA GLY A 90 -6.29 0.30 4.50
C GLY A 90 -6.66 0.09 5.97
N ILE A 91 -7.85 -0.44 6.17
CA ILE A 91 -8.41 -0.80 7.48
C ILE A 91 -8.85 -2.26 7.48
N GLN A 92 -9.03 -2.81 8.66
CA GLN A 92 -9.53 -4.16 8.87
C GLN A 92 -10.80 -4.12 9.72
N ASN A 93 -11.76 -5.02 9.46
CA ASN A 93 -12.89 -5.21 10.35
C ASN A 93 -12.48 -6.06 11.56
N PRO A 94 -13.12 -5.89 12.74
CA PRO A 94 -13.01 -6.83 13.85
C PRO A 94 -13.40 -8.25 13.39
N MET A 95 -12.85 -9.28 14.04
CA MET A 95 -13.22 -10.66 13.77
C MET A 95 -14.70 -10.87 14.14
N THR A 96 -15.56 -11.16 13.16
CA THR A 96 -17.02 -11.14 13.33
C THR A 96 -17.66 -12.15 12.39
N ASP A 97 -18.66 -12.90 12.86
CA ASP A 97 -19.48 -13.75 11.99
C ASP A 97 -20.17 -12.87 10.93
N THR A 98 -20.29 -13.42 9.72
CA THR A 98 -20.83 -12.68 8.57
C THR A 98 -22.25 -12.17 8.79
N VAL A 99 -23.08 -12.92 9.53
CA VAL A 99 -24.48 -12.51 9.81
C VAL A 99 -24.60 -11.42 10.87
N GLU A 100 -23.56 -11.20 11.66
CA GLU A 100 -23.49 -10.18 12.72
C GLU A 100 -22.74 -8.91 12.27
N LEU A 101 -22.09 -8.94 11.10
CA LEU A 101 -21.36 -7.80 10.60
C LEU A 101 -22.32 -6.68 10.18
N LYS A 102 -22.11 -5.48 10.71
CA LYS A 102 -22.93 -4.31 10.39
C LYS A 102 -22.60 -3.78 9.00
N GLU A 103 -23.61 -3.26 8.30
CA GLU A 103 -23.48 -2.66 6.96
C GLU A 103 -22.47 -1.51 6.94
N GLU A 104 -22.45 -0.68 7.99
CA GLU A 104 -21.51 0.45 8.06
C GLU A 104 -20.03 -0.02 8.06
N VAL A 105 -19.75 -1.16 8.71
CA VAL A 105 -18.40 -1.75 8.73
C VAL A 105 -18.04 -2.30 7.35
N PHE A 106 -19.00 -2.88 6.64
CA PHE A 106 -18.83 -3.32 5.26
C PHE A 106 -18.46 -2.12 4.38
N ASP A 107 -19.25 -1.05 4.44
CA ASP A 107 -19.07 0.15 3.64
C ASP A 107 -17.72 0.82 3.94
N ASP A 108 -17.35 0.98 5.19
CA ASP A 108 -16.08 1.57 5.59
C ASP A 108 -14.89 0.80 5.02
N VAL A 109 -14.87 -0.53 5.16
CA VAL A 109 -13.78 -1.37 4.66
C VAL A 109 -13.71 -1.33 3.14
N MET A 110 -14.83 -1.42 2.44
CA MET A 110 -14.87 -1.37 0.99
C MET A 110 -14.49 0.03 0.45
N ASN A 111 -14.97 1.08 1.10
CA ASN A 111 -14.67 2.46 0.73
C ASN A 111 -13.17 2.78 0.88
N VAL A 112 -12.54 2.36 1.97
CA VAL A 112 -11.11 2.62 2.18
C VAL A 112 -10.25 1.69 1.33
N ASN A 113 -10.47 0.36 1.44
CA ASN A 113 -9.52 -0.62 0.88
C ASN A 113 -9.66 -0.81 -0.63
N THR A 114 -10.88 -0.71 -1.19
CA THR A 114 -11.11 -1.01 -2.61
C THR A 114 -11.35 0.27 -3.40
N LYS A 115 -12.35 1.06 -3.02
CA LYS A 115 -12.64 2.35 -3.67
C LYS A 115 -11.47 3.32 -3.51
N GLY A 116 -10.86 3.39 -2.31
CA GLY A 116 -9.72 4.27 -2.05
C GLY A 116 -8.51 3.97 -2.94
N ILE A 117 -8.15 2.69 -3.10
CA ILE A 117 -7.08 2.29 -4.04
C ILE A 117 -7.46 2.64 -5.48
N TRP A 118 -8.72 2.42 -5.88
CA TRP A 118 -9.17 2.80 -7.22
C TRP A 118 -9.09 4.32 -7.45
N LEU A 119 -9.51 5.15 -6.48
CA LEU A 119 -9.39 6.60 -6.56
C LEU A 119 -7.93 7.05 -6.65
N CYS A 120 -7.03 6.49 -5.82
CA CYS A 120 -5.60 6.77 -5.90
C CYS A 120 -5.06 6.45 -7.30
N MET A 121 -5.27 5.23 -7.80
CA MET A 121 -4.86 4.86 -9.16
C MET A 121 -5.43 5.79 -10.23
N LYS A 122 -6.70 6.20 -10.10
CA LYS A 122 -7.35 7.10 -11.07
C LYS A 122 -6.55 8.40 -11.23
N TYR A 123 -6.25 9.09 -10.14
CA TYR A 123 -5.58 10.39 -10.19
C TYR A 123 -4.08 10.28 -10.44
N GLU A 124 -3.43 9.24 -9.96
CA GLU A 124 -2.04 8.91 -10.28
C GLU A 124 -1.85 8.64 -11.77
N LEU A 125 -2.73 7.84 -12.36
CA LEU A 125 -2.72 7.53 -13.78
C LEU A 125 -3.07 8.75 -14.66
N LEU A 126 -4.01 9.59 -14.22
CA LEU A 126 -4.28 10.87 -14.90
C LEU A 126 -3.02 11.73 -14.93
N GLN A 127 -2.29 11.83 -13.83
CA GLN A 127 -1.05 12.59 -13.74
C GLN A 127 0.06 11.99 -14.60
N LEU A 128 0.32 10.67 -14.50
CA LEU A 128 1.35 9.99 -15.30
C LEU A 128 1.07 10.12 -16.81
N ARG A 129 -0.18 10.01 -17.22
CA ARG A 129 -0.59 10.23 -18.61
C ARG A 129 -0.38 11.68 -19.06
N LYS A 130 -0.71 12.66 -18.22
CA LYS A 130 -0.50 14.08 -18.49
C LYS A 130 0.99 14.41 -18.69
N GLN A 131 1.85 13.75 -17.92
CA GLN A 131 3.30 13.89 -18.02
C GLN A 131 3.85 13.21 -19.28
N GLY A 132 3.21 12.17 -19.79
CA GLY A 132 3.71 11.34 -20.88
C GLY A 132 4.96 10.54 -20.51
N THR A 133 5.12 10.21 -19.22
CA THR A 133 6.28 9.50 -18.67
C THR A 133 5.94 8.08 -18.25
N GLU A 134 6.96 7.22 -18.25
CA GLU A 134 6.86 5.90 -17.61
C GLU A 134 6.67 6.04 -16.10
N GLY A 135 6.04 5.04 -15.47
CA GLY A 135 5.81 5.03 -14.04
C GLY A 135 5.52 3.64 -13.48
N ALA A 136 5.40 3.55 -12.16
CA ALA A 136 4.94 2.32 -11.52
C ALA A 136 4.03 2.61 -10.33
N ILE A 137 2.97 1.81 -10.22
CA ILE A 137 2.03 1.82 -9.09
C ILE A 137 2.06 0.44 -8.44
N VAL A 138 2.18 0.41 -7.12
CA VAL A 138 2.07 -0.81 -6.32
C VAL A 138 0.88 -0.67 -5.38
N ASN A 139 -0.02 -1.64 -5.43
CA ASN A 139 -1.19 -1.68 -4.55
C ASN A 139 -0.97 -2.66 -3.40
N CYS A 140 -1.32 -2.28 -2.18
CA CYS A 140 -1.25 -3.16 -1.03
C CYS A 140 -2.52 -4.00 -0.91
N SER A 141 -2.42 -5.28 -1.34
CA SER A 141 -3.42 -6.28 -1.00
C SER A 141 -3.10 -6.90 0.38
N SER A 142 -3.12 -8.20 0.49
CA SER A 142 -2.84 -9.01 1.68
C SER A 142 -2.79 -10.49 1.27
N ILE A 143 -2.30 -11.37 2.11
CA ILE A 143 -2.64 -12.80 2.00
C ILE A 143 -4.16 -12.99 1.95
N GLY A 144 -4.93 -12.13 2.64
CA GLY A 144 -6.38 -12.08 2.57
C GLY A 144 -6.98 -11.71 1.21
N GLY A 145 -6.17 -11.34 0.22
CA GLY A 145 -6.56 -11.23 -1.19
C GLY A 145 -6.34 -12.52 -1.99
N LEU A 146 -5.71 -13.52 -1.40
CA LEU A 146 -5.37 -14.81 -2.02
C LEU A 146 -6.13 -15.99 -1.40
N ILE A 147 -6.43 -15.90 -0.11
CA ILE A 147 -7.10 -16.94 0.68
C ILE A 147 -8.26 -16.37 1.49
N GLY A 148 -9.05 -17.26 2.11
CA GLY A 148 -10.10 -16.91 3.07
C GLY A 148 -9.69 -17.24 4.52
N VAL A 149 -10.10 -16.40 5.47
CA VAL A 149 -10.03 -16.66 6.90
C VAL A 149 -11.40 -16.35 7.51
N ALA A 150 -11.94 -17.26 8.33
CA ALA A 150 -13.22 -17.07 9.01
C ALA A 150 -13.23 -15.76 9.83
N GLY A 151 -14.37 -15.09 9.88
CA GLY A 151 -14.55 -13.83 10.60
C GLY A 151 -13.96 -12.57 9.91
N ARG A 152 -13.39 -12.70 8.70
CA ARG A 152 -12.77 -11.60 7.94
C ARG A 152 -13.34 -11.42 6.53
N SER A 153 -14.62 -11.83 6.31
CA SER A 153 -15.20 -11.90 4.97
C SER A 153 -15.09 -10.60 4.18
N VAL A 154 -15.41 -9.45 4.78
CA VAL A 154 -15.39 -8.15 4.11
C VAL A 154 -13.96 -7.66 3.81
N TYR A 155 -13.06 -7.79 4.78
CA TYR A 155 -11.65 -7.48 4.55
C TYR A 155 -11.07 -8.29 3.40
N HIS A 156 -11.32 -9.60 3.38
CA HIS A 156 -10.86 -10.48 2.30
C HIS A 156 -11.49 -10.13 0.96
N ALA A 157 -12.81 -9.86 0.93
CA ALA A 157 -13.48 -9.39 -0.27
C ALA A 157 -12.83 -8.11 -0.82
N SER A 158 -12.52 -7.14 0.07
CA SER A 158 -11.86 -5.89 -0.33
C SER A 158 -10.48 -6.14 -0.92
N LYS A 159 -9.67 -7.05 -0.32
CA LYS A 159 -8.31 -7.36 -0.77
C LYS A 159 -8.26 -8.21 -2.03
N HIS A 160 -9.23 -9.11 -2.26
CA HIS A 160 -9.44 -9.75 -3.57
C HIS A 160 -9.82 -8.72 -4.64
N GLY A 161 -10.69 -7.75 -4.30
CA GLY A 161 -11.06 -6.64 -5.19
C GLY A 161 -9.85 -5.83 -5.66
N VAL A 162 -8.89 -5.56 -4.76
CA VAL A 162 -7.62 -4.89 -5.11
C VAL A 162 -6.84 -5.67 -6.17
N LEU A 163 -6.79 -7.00 -6.09
CA LEU A 163 -6.09 -7.82 -7.09
C LEU A 163 -6.80 -7.77 -8.45
N GLY A 164 -8.14 -7.75 -8.46
CA GLY A 164 -8.95 -7.56 -9.67
C GLY A 164 -8.67 -6.21 -10.33
N LEU A 165 -8.72 -5.12 -9.55
CA LEU A 165 -8.38 -3.78 -10.01
C LEU A 165 -6.95 -3.71 -10.56
N THR A 166 -5.98 -4.26 -9.84
CA THR A 166 -4.56 -4.29 -10.24
C THR A 166 -4.38 -4.95 -11.61
N LYS A 167 -4.94 -6.14 -11.79
CA LYS A 167 -4.80 -6.90 -13.05
C LYS A 167 -5.42 -6.17 -14.24
N SER A 168 -6.67 -5.69 -14.09
CA SER A 168 -7.38 -5.02 -15.17
C SER A 168 -6.69 -3.71 -15.56
N THR A 169 -6.37 -2.87 -14.59
CA THR A 169 -5.71 -1.59 -14.84
C THR A 169 -4.28 -1.77 -15.38
N ALA A 170 -3.56 -2.80 -14.94
CA ALA A 170 -2.23 -3.12 -15.48
C ALA A 170 -2.28 -3.39 -16.99
N LEU A 171 -3.27 -4.13 -17.47
CA LEU A 171 -3.45 -4.42 -18.90
C LEU A 171 -3.79 -3.15 -19.72
N GLU A 172 -4.56 -2.22 -19.17
CA GLU A 172 -4.92 -0.96 -19.81
C GLU A 172 -3.72 -0.02 -20.01
N TYR A 173 -2.72 -0.11 -19.12
CA TYR A 173 -1.63 0.86 -19.04
C TYR A 173 -0.24 0.30 -19.40
N ALA A 174 -0.08 -1.01 -19.56
CA ALA A 174 1.19 -1.65 -19.91
C ALA A 174 1.82 -1.07 -21.18
N SER A 175 1.04 -0.92 -22.25
CA SER A 175 1.53 -0.34 -23.51
C SER A 175 1.85 1.16 -23.45
N LYS A 176 1.51 1.81 -22.33
CA LYS A 176 1.79 3.23 -22.05
C LYS A 176 3.02 3.42 -21.15
N GLY A 177 3.76 2.34 -20.88
CA GLY A 177 4.95 2.38 -20.03
C GLY A 177 4.65 2.49 -18.52
N ILE A 178 3.39 2.29 -18.08
CA ILE A 178 3.01 2.34 -16.68
C ILE A 178 2.76 0.92 -16.18
N ARG A 179 3.57 0.49 -15.20
CA ARG A 179 3.46 -0.84 -14.59
C ARG A 179 2.63 -0.77 -13.32
N ILE A 180 1.72 -1.72 -13.15
CA ILE A 180 0.86 -1.77 -11.97
C ILE A 180 0.91 -3.20 -11.43
N ASN A 181 1.28 -3.34 -10.16
CA ASN A 181 1.39 -4.62 -9.47
C ASN A 181 0.79 -4.52 -8.07
N ALA A 182 0.68 -5.63 -7.39
CA ALA A 182 0.28 -5.69 -5.99
C ALA A 182 1.31 -6.45 -5.15
N VAL A 183 1.43 -6.07 -3.88
CA VAL A 183 2.04 -6.88 -2.84
C VAL A 183 0.96 -7.49 -1.95
N CYS A 184 1.19 -8.71 -1.50
CA CYS A 184 0.31 -9.44 -0.60
C CYS A 184 1.08 -9.78 0.69
N PRO A 185 1.15 -8.82 1.65
CA PRO A 185 1.82 -9.06 2.91
C PRO A 185 1.12 -10.14 3.74
N GLY A 186 1.91 -10.95 4.44
CA GLY A 186 1.46 -11.84 5.48
C GLY A 186 1.24 -11.12 6.81
N ILE A 187 1.72 -11.73 7.90
CA ILE A 187 1.63 -11.14 9.24
C ILE A 187 2.89 -10.31 9.49
N ILE A 188 2.73 -8.99 9.46
CA ILE A 188 3.82 -8.01 9.53
C ILE A 188 3.74 -7.27 10.86
N VAL A 189 4.87 -7.09 11.55
CA VAL A 189 4.95 -6.25 12.76
C VAL A 189 4.55 -4.81 12.39
N THR A 190 3.36 -4.43 12.81
CA THR A 190 2.75 -3.11 12.56
C THR A 190 1.86 -2.76 13.74
N PRO A 191 1.52 -1.48 13.97
CA PRO A 191 0.57 -1.10 15.02
C PRO A 191 -0.77 -1.83 14.93
N MET A 192 -1.22 -2.17 13.71
CA MET A 192 -2.43 -2.97 13.48
C MET A 192 -2.27 -4.39 14.06
N VAL A 193 -1.16 -5.08 13.74
CA VAL A 193 -0.91 -6.45 14.21
C VAL A 193 -0.58 -6.46 15.71
N GLU A 194 0.14 -5.47 16.22
CA GLU A 194 0.39 -5.32 17.66
C GLU A 194 -0.92 -5.21 18.44
N ASN A 195 -1.90 -4.46 17.95
CA ASN A 195 -3.24 -4.41 18.54
C ASN A 195 -3.95 -5.77 18.48
N MET A 196 -3.86 -6.49 17.36
CA MET A 196 -4.47 -7.84 17.22
C MET A 196 -3.83 -8.86 18.17
N LEU A 197 -2.51 -8.80 18.39
CA LEU A 197 -1.81 -9.66 19.37
C LEU A 197 -2.37 -9.50 20.79
N VAL A 198 -2.92 -8.32 21.12
CA VAL A 198 -3.56 -8.06 22.43
C VAL A 198 -5.05 -8.43 22.42
N THR A 199 -5.78 -8.08 21.36
CA THR A 199 -7.26 -8.21 21.32
C THR A 199 -7.74 -9.56 20.79
N GLU A 200 -6.89 -10.29 20.05
CA GLU A 200 -7.23 -11.53 19.35
C GLU A 200 -6.09 -12.58 19.51
N SER A 201 -5.49 -12.69 20.71
CA SER A 201 -4.28 -13.48 20.97
C SER A 201 -4.35 -14.91 20.47
N ASP A 202 -5.44 -15.63 20.76
CA ASP A 202 -5.60 -17.03 20.39
C ASP A 202 -5.63 -17.22 18.86
N ALA A 203 -6.30 -16.32 18.15
CA ALA A 203 -6.35 -16.34 16.69
C ALA A 203 -4.97 -16.01 16.08
N MET A 204 -4.24 -15.10 16.71
CA MET A 204 -2.88 -14.75 16.28
C MET A 204 -1.88 -15.88 16.51
N ASP A 205 -2.00 -16.61 17.62
CA ASP A 205 -1.15 -17.78 17.90
C ASP A 205 -1.37 -18.89 16.88
N GLU A 206 -2.60 -19.16 16.47
CA GLU A 206 -2.91 -20.14 15.41
C GLU A 206 -2.38 -19.67 14.05
N LEU A 207 -2.54 -18.39 13.72
CA LEU A 207 -1.99 -17.82 12.48
C LEU A 207 -0.46 -17.94 12.46
N MET A 208 0.21 -17.68 13.60
CA MET A 208 1.67 -17.79 13.70
C MET A 208 2.17 -19.21 13.50
N LYS A 209 1.47 -20.22 14.01
CA LYS A 209 1.81 -21.64 13.79
C LYS A 209 1.76 -22.03 12.32
N ALA A 210 0.90 -21.37 11.55
CA ALA A 210 0.73 -21.61 10.12
C ALA A 210 1.75 -20.88 9.23
N VAL A 211 2.63 -20.04 9.79
CA VAL A 211 3.68 -19.33 9.03
C VAL A 211 4.95 -20.19 8.94
N PRO A 212 5.30 -20.78 7.78
CA PRO A 212 6.42 -21.73 7.67
C PRO A 212 7.78 -21.19 8.13
N ILE A 213 8.07 -19.90 7.91
CA ILE A 213 9.32 -19.27 8.36
C ILE A 213 9.41 -19.10 9.89
N GLY A 214 8.30 -19.30 10.64
CA GLY A 214 8.27 -19.32 12.10
C GLY A 214 8.44 -17.96 12.80
N ARG A 215 8.23 -16.85 12.10
CA ARG A 215 8.30 -15.49 12.67
C ARG A 215 7.41 -14.51 11.96
N LEU A 216 7.08 -13.40 12.63
CA LEU A 216 6.50 -12.22 11.98
C LEU A 216 7.53 -11.58 11.04
N ALA A 217 7.04 -11.02 9.94
CA ALA A 217 7.88 -10.22 9.06
C ALA A 217 8.03 -8.78 9.59
N LYS A 218 9.14 -8.15 9.23
CA LYS A 218 9.36 -6.72 9.44
C LYS A 218 8.73 -5.93 8.30
N ALA A 219 8.32 -4.69 8.57
CA ALA A 219 7.75 -3.80 7.56
C ALA A 219 8.73 -3.53 6.39
N GLU A 220 10.03 -3.48 6.68
CA GLU A 220 11.10 -3.28 5.69
C GLU A 220 11.21 -4.44 4.69
N GLU A 221 10.79 -5.65 5.05
CA GLU A 221 10.80 -6.79 4.12
C GLU A 221 9.76 -6.60 3.02
N VAL A 222 8.58 -6.03 3.34
CA VAL A 222 7.58 -5.64 2.35
C VAL A 222 8.02 -4.40 1.56
N ALA A 223 8.56 -3.38 2.25
CA ALA A 223 9.05 -2.16 1.62
C ALA A 223 10.09 -2.44 0.52
N SER A 224 10.98 -3.41 0.74
CA SER A 224 12.00 -3.82 -0.24
C SER A 224 11.38 -4.38 -1.52
N VAL A 225 10.30 -5.15 -1.42
CA VAL A 225 9.57 -5.67 -2.58
C VAL A 225 8.85 -4.54 -3.32
N VAL A 226 8.26 -3.60 -2.60
CA VAL A 226 7.61 -2.41 -3.22
C VAL A 226 8.64 -1.58 -3.99
N LEU A 227 9.81 -1.32 -3.39
CA LEU A 227 10.90 -0.60 -4.05
C LEU A 227 11.35 -1.33 -5.33
N TRP A 228 11.55 -2.65 -5.26
CA TRP A 228 11.90 -3.46 -6.43
C TRP A 228 10.84 -3.38 -7.52
N LEU A 229 9.55 -3.50 -7.18
CA LEU A 229 8.46 -3.38 -8.15
C LEU A 229 8.40 -2.01 -8.81
N CYS A 230 8.82 -0.94 -8.13
CA CYS A 230 8.94 0.40 -8.72
C CYS A 230 10.21 0.57 -9.58
N SER A 231 11.25 -0.23 -9.38
CA SER A 231 12.52 -0.11 -10.08
C SER A 231 12.48 -0.65 -11.52
N SER A 232 13.51 -0.32 -12.30
CA SER A 232 13.73 -0.88 -13.65
C SER A 232 14.02 -2.38 -13.66
N SER A 233 14.45 -2.94 -12.52
CA SER A 233 14.67 -4.40 -12.37
C SER A 233 13.38 -5.21 -12.46
N ALA A 234 12.21 -4.58 -12.29
CA ALA A 234 10.89 -5.18 -12.46
C ALA A 234 10.21 -4.76 -13.78
N SER A 235 10.97 -4.36 -14.80
CA SER A 235 10.45 -3.81 -16.06
C SER A 235 9.48 -4.73 -16.82
N TYR A 236 9.56 -6.04 -16.61
CA TYR A 236 8.69 -7.03 -17.26
C TYR A 236 7.64 -7.63 -16.31
N VAL A 237 7.46 -7.03 -15.11
CA VAL A 237 6.50 -7.48 -14.10
C VAL A 237 5.26 -6.59 -14.15
N ILE A 238 4.14 -7.15 -14.62
CA ILE A 238 2.89 -6.43 -14.87
C ILE A 238 1.71 -7.24 -14.37
N GLY A 239 0.82 -6.63 -13.59
CA GLY A 239 -0.42 -7.23 -13.09
C GLY A 239 -0.22 -8.35 -12.07
N GLN A 240 0.98 -8.47 -11.49
CA GLN A 240 1.31 -9.53 -10.55
C GLN A 240 0.91 -9.21 -9.12
N ALA A 241 0.58 -10.26 -8.36
CA ALA A 241 0.36 -10.22 -6.91
C ALA A 241 1.53 -10.95 -6.25
N ILE A 242 2.44 -10.21 -5.62
CA ILE A 242 3.65 -10.77 -5.02
C ILE A 242 3.42 -11.01 -3.53
N SER A 243 3.40 -12.29 -3.12
CA SER A 243 3.31 -12.66 -1.70
C SER A 243 4.61 -12.33 -0.97
N VAL A 244 4.46 -11.71 0.22
CA VAL A 244 5.55 -11.45 1.18
C VAL A 244 5.06 -11.95 2.52
N ASP A 245 5.00 -13.29 2.69
CA ASP A 245 4.16 -13.94 3.70
C ASP A 245 4.86 -15.09 4.45
N GLY A 246 6.17 -15.28 4.26
CA GLY A 246 6.93 -16.33 4.91
C GLY A 246 6.52 -17.75 4.52
N GLY A 247 5.88 -17.91 3.36
CA GLY A 247 5.42 -19.20 2.82
C GLY A 247 3.96 -19.54 3.21
N TYR A 248 3.24 -18.64 3.86
CA TYR A 248 1.89 -18.89 4.37
C TYR A 248 0.89 -19.36 3.30
N THR A 249 0.95 -18.81 2.08
CA THR A 249 -0.03 -19.09 1.01
C THR A 249 0.39 -20.20 0.03
N VAL A 250 1.54 -20.85 0.23
CA VAL A 250 2.06 -21.89 -0.69
C VAL A 250 2.08 -23.30 -0.09
N GLN A 251 1.39 -23.51 1.03
CA GLN A 251 1.23 -24.80 1.69
C GLN A 251 -0.15 -25.40 1.45
#